data_cd52f99fb8b76bd8cc390712cfc1a444
#
_entry.id   cd52f99fb8b76bd8cc390712cfc1a444
#
_cell.length_a   1.000
_cell.length_b   1.000
_cell.length_c   1.000
_cell.angle_alpha   90.00
_cell.angle_beta   90.00
_cell.angle_gamma   90.00
#
_symmetry.space_group_name_H-M   'P 1'
#
loop_
_entity.id
_entity.type
_entity.pdbx_description
1 polymer ?
#
loop_
_entity_poly.entity_id
_entity_poly.type
_entity_poly.pdbx_seq_one_letter_code
_entity_poly.pdbx_strand_id
1 'polypeptide(L)'
;MSFIRRAVRPARLAAVLGLAAGAVALAVPVASAAPAAPAKAKVGWIRLAHFSPNTPAVDVYLYSFGNPSAKIVLHHVTYGTISPYEAVPTGEYTVAMRGAGAKPSSKPVLSTTVNIATGHTYTVAGMGPFSGIRLQILHDKLVTPKGKALVRVIQASLQEHTVKFTAGGKVVAHHLKFGDTTAYKVVKPGAWQVTAVGPSLHTADSVDVKAGTIHTFVVLDNPGALAIDNLVDAAGSHEVPSGNPDTGLGGTAAMAGSSMTPWLAVVAAGLLVTVAGVARFRRSRRPALRVR
;
A
#
# COMPACT_ATOMS: atom_id res chain seq x y z
N MET A 1 -66.60 -91.78 16.21
CA MET A 1 -67.09 -92.02 17.62
C MET A 1 -66.58 -90.80 18.44
N SER A 2 -67.50 -89.79 18.58
CA SER A 2 -68.13 -89.47 19.86
C SER A 2 -67.10 -89.27 21.01
N PHE A 3 -67.10 -88.21 21.62
CA PHE A 3 -68.04 -87.44 22.42
C PHE A 3 -67.57 -86.05 22.76
N ILE A 4 -68.41 -85.06 22.60
CA ILE A 4 -68.75 -83.86 23.26
C ILE A 4 -68.40 -83.85 24.75
N ARG A 5 -67.85 -82.71 25.31
CA ARG A 5 -68.49 -82.00 26.46
C ARG A 5 -67.97 -80.59 26.61
N ARG A 6 -68.92 -79.71 26.72
CA ARG A 6 -68.90 -78.32 27.17
C ARG A 6 -68.47 -78.18 28.67
N ALA A 7 -67.92 -77.11 29.05
CA ALA A 7 -68.28 -76.33 30.27
C ALA A 7 -67.36 -75.06 30.44
N VAL A 8 -67.97 -73.91 30.25
CA VAL A 8 -68.27 -72.90 31.30
C VAL A 8 -67.08 -72.03 31.77
N ARG A 9 -67.21 -70.69 31.52
CA ARG A 9 -66.44 -69.56 32.04
C ARG A 9 -66.42 -69.46 33.54
N PRO A 10 -65.42 -68.76 34.11
CA PRO A 10 -65.68 -67.37 34.53
C PRO A 10 -64.53 -66.37 34.26
N ALA A 11 -64.91 -65.12 34.16
CA ALA A 11 -64.09 -63.94 33.97
C ALA A 11 -63.23 -63.67 35.23
N ARG A 12 -61.99 -63.32 35.03
CA ARG A 12 -61.20 -62.58 36.05
C ARG A 12 -60.47 -61.43 35.33
N LEU A 13 -60.72 -60.22 35.86
CA LEU A 13 -59.97 -59.01 35.55
C LEU A 13 -58.49 -59.28 35.89
N ALA A 14 -57.64 -58.88 34.97
CA ALA A 14 -56.20 -58.68 35.22
C ALA A 14 -55.79 -57.31 34.71
N ALA A 15 -55.27 -56.53 35.60
CA ALA A 15 -54.78 -55.18 35.42
C ALA A 15 -53.64 -55.09 34.38
N VAL A 16 -53.75 -54.20 33.44
CA VAL A 16 -52.68 -53.84 32.52
C VAL A 16 -51.73 -52.83 33.22
N LEU A 17 -50.54 -53.29 33.65
CA LEU A 17 -49.43 -52.38 33.99
C LEU A 17 -48.80 -52.00 32.70
N GLY A 18 -48.98 -50.71 32.32
CA GLY A 18 -48.25 -50.13 31.19
C GLY A 18 -46.81 -49.78 31.60
N LEU A 19 -45.84 -50.47 31.05
CA LEU A 19 -44.44 -50.11 31.13
C LEU A 19 -44.19 -48.98 30.10
N ALA A 20 -44.16 -47.72 30.55
CA ALA A 20 -43.68 -46.62 29.75
C ALA A 20 -42.14 -46.65 29.68
N ALA A 21 -41.60 -47.21 28.61
CA ALA A 21 -40.18 -47.09 28.32
C ALA A 21 -39.87 -45.67 27.85
N GLY A 22 -39.39 -44.82 28.78
CA GLY A 22 -38.88 -43.48 28.49
C GLY A 22 -37.59 -43.57 27.66
N ALA A 23 -37.67 -43.28 26.36
CA ALA A 23 -36.47 -43.05 25.56
C ALA A 23 -35.85 -41.72 25.95
N VAL A 24 -34.81 -41.73 26.80
CA VAL A 24 -33.95 -40.59 27.03
C VAL A 24 -33.10 -40.35 25.80
N ALA A 25 -33.51 -39.42 24.97
CA ALA A 25 -32.71 -38.93 23.84
C ALA A 25 -31.56 -38.10 24.43
N LEU A 26 -30.35 -38.67 24.46
CA LEU A 26 -29.12 -37.94 24.75
C LEU A 26 -28.89 -36.97 23.59
N ALA A 27 -29.31 -35.72 23.73
CA ALA A 27 -28.95 -34.65 22.82
C ALA A 27 -27.46 -34.38 22.98
N VAL A 28 -26.63 -34.90 22.06
CA VAL A 28 -25.23 -34.56 21.96
C VAL A 28 -25.17 -33.11 21.46
N PRO A 29 -24.57 -32.17 22.20
CA PRO A 29 -24.41 -30.82 21.69
C PRO A 29 -23.47 -30.85 20.46
N VAL A 30 -24.01 -30.61 19.28
CA VAL A 30 -23.20 -30.38 18.08
C VAL A 30 -22.53 -29.04 18.34
N ALA A 31 -21.25 -29.05 18.73
CA ALA A 31 -20.44 -27.86 18.81
C ALA A 31 -20.36 -27.28 17.41
N SER A 32 -21.13 -26.23 17.12
CA SER A 32 -20.96 -25.42 15.92
C SER A 32 -19.55 -24.84 15.95
N ALA A 33 -18.65 -25.39 15.14
CA ALA A 33 -17.35 -24.77 14.93
C ALA A 33 -17.59 -23.36 14.34
N ALA A 34 -17.31 -22.33 15.11
CA ALA A 34 -17.32 -20.97 14.61
C ALA A 34 -16.40 -20.92 13.37
N PRO A 35 -16.82 -20.26 12.28
CA PRO A 35 -15.96 -20.13 11.12
C PRO A 35 -14.65 -19.47 11.56
N ALA A 36 -13.52 -20.12 11.26
CA ALA A 36 -12.21 -19.59 11.58
C ALA A 36 -12.08 -18.20 10.94
N ALA A 37 -11.71 -17.21 11.74
CA ALA A 37 -11.45 -15.87 11.21
C ALA A 37 -10.43 -15.98 10.05
N PRO A 38 -10.66 -15.28 8.93
CA PRO A 38 -9.76 -15.35 7.78
C PRO A 38 -8.34 -15.00 8.22
N ALA A 39 -7.39 -15.87 7.93
CA ALA A 39 -5.99 -15.66 8.26
C ALA A 39 -5.54 -14.33 7.62
N LYS A 40 -4.93 -13.44 8.42
CA LYS A 40 -4.43 -12.16 7.93
C LYS A 40 -3.44 -12.42 6.79
N ALA A 41 -3.70 -11.85 5.62
CA ALA A 41 -2.85 -12.06 4.45
C ALA A 41 -1.41 -11.67 4.78
N LYS A 42 -0.46 -12.53 4.42
CA LYS A 42 0.97 -12.24 4.54
C LYS A 42 1.33 -11.27 3.43
N VAL A 43 1.72 -10.06 3.80
CA VAL A 43 2.07 -9.00 2.84
C VAL A 43 3.48 -8.48 3.07
N GLY A 44 4.10 -8.00 1.99
CA GLY A 44 5.26 -7.12 2.00
C GLY A 44 4.92 -5.86 1.22
N TRP A 45 5.85 -4.92 1.14
CA TRP A 45 5.64 -3.63 0.48
C TRP A 45 6.68 -3.41 -0.61
N ILE A 46 6.23 -2.84 -1.72
CA ILE A 46 7.08 -2.48 -2.84
C ILE A 46 6.73 -1.07 -3.30
N ARG A 47 7.75 -0.30 -3.66
CA ARG A 47 7.60 0.95 -4.41
C ARG A 47 8.54 0.96 -5.61
N LEU A 48 8.23 1.78 -6.57
CA LEU A 48 8.95 1.90 -7.83
C LEU A 48 9.55 3.30 -7.94
N ALA A 49 10.75 3.40 -8.48
CA ALA A 49 11.47 4.65 -8.64
C ALA A 49 12.12 4.74 -10.03
N HIS A 50 12.22 5.95 -10.57
CA HIS A 50 12.93 6.23 -11.81
C HIS A 50 14.07 7.21 -11.56
N PHE A 51 15.30 6.68 -11.50
CA PHE A 51 16.53 7.43 -11.24
C PHE A 51 17.52 7.41 -12.41
N SER A 52 17.01 7.46 -13.64
CA SER A 52 17.82 7.54 -14.87
C SER A 52 17.56 8.87 -15.57
N PRO A 53 18.45 9.87 -15.43
CA PRO A 53 18.17 11.26 -15.82
C PRO A 53 17.92 11.44 -17.32
N ASN A 54 18.60 10.68 -18.17
CA ASN A 54 18.52 10.79 -19.62
C ASN A 54 17.66 9.70 -20.27
N THR A 55 16.83 9.01 -19.48
CA THR A 55 15.85 8.05 -19.98
C THR A 55 14.50 8.74 -20.15
N PRO A 56 13.82 8.60 -21.30
CA PRO A 56 12.47 9.08 -21.47
C PRO A 56 11.49 8.49 -20.46
N ALA A 57 10.31 9.11 -20.34
CA ALA A 57 9.25 8.58 -19.49
C ALA A 57 8.92 7.11 -19.82
N VAL A 58 8.59 6.33 -18.81
CA VAL A 58 8.31 4.91 -18.92
C VAL A 58 6.98 4.55 -18.23
N ASP A 59 6.37 3.47 -18.68
CA ASP A 59 5.31 2.79 -17.96
C ASP A 59 5.89 1.59 -17.22
N VAL A 60 5.59 1.46 -15.93
CA VAL A 60 6.11 0.39 -15.08
C VAL A 60 4.98 -0.52 -14.64
N TYR A 61 5.16 -1.79 -14.85
CA TYR A 61 4.19 -2.84 -14.56
C TYR A 61 4.73 -3.79 -13.49
N LEU A 62 3.90 -4.13 -12.51
CA LEU A 62 4.16 -5.17 -11.54
C LEU A 62 3.24 -6.37 -11.81
N TYR A 63 3.82 -7.52 -12.07
CA TYR A 63 3.12 -8.78 -12.29
C TYR A 63 3.43 -9.75 -11.16
N SER A 64 2.43 -10.49 -10.66
CA SER A 64 2.71 -11.72 -9.91
C SER A 64 3.37 -12.72 -10.84
N PHE A 65 4.37 -13.45 -10.36
CA PHE A 65 5.09 -14.44 -11.17
C PHE A 65 4.11 -15.46 -11.80
N GLY A 66 4.25 -15.68 -13.08
CA GLY A 66 3.36 -16.59 -13.83
C GLY A 66 1.97 -16.05 -14.16
N ASN A 67 1.61 -14.82 -13.73
CA ASN A 67 0.35 -14.18 -14.05
C ASN A 67 0.55 -13.07 -15.08
N PRO A 68 -0.05 -13.13 -16.28
CA PRO A 68 0.11 -12.10 -17.30
C PRO A 68 -0.63 -10.80 -17.00
N SER A 69 -1.53 -10.78 -16.01
CA SER A 69 -2.25 -9.58 -15.61
C SER A 69 -1.42 -8.75 -14.64
N ALA A 70 -1.17 -7.49 -14.98
CA ALA A 70 -0.47 -6.58 -14.09
C ALA A 70 -1.29 -6.30 -12.83
N LYS A 71 -0.64 -6.37 -11.66
CA LYS A 71 -1.23 -5.98 -10.37
C LYS A 71 -1.23 -4.47 -10.19
N ILE A 72 -0.16 -3.83 -10.60
CA ILE A 72 0.06 -2.40 -10.47
C ILE A 72 0.60 -1.90 -11.80
N VAL A 73 0.10 -0.77 -12.26
CA VAL A 73 0.60 -0.08 -13.43
C VAL A 73 0.81 1.39 -13.07
N LEU A 74 2.04 1.87 -13.24
CA LEU A 74 2.38 3.27 -13.15
C LEU A 74 2.64 3.80 -14.55
N HIS A 75 1.90 4.82 -14.94
CA HIS A 75 2.04 5.43 -16.27
C HIS A 75 2.88 6.69 -16.22
N HIS A 76 3.63 6.91 -17.30
CA HIS A 76 4.38 8.14 -17.55
C HIS A 76 5.34 8.52 -16.40
N VAL A 77 6.07 7.53 -15.89
CA VAL A 77 7.04 7.71 -14.81
C VAL A 77 8.28 8.39 -15.37
N THR A 78 8.56 9.60 -14.90
CA THR A 78 9.72 10.41 -15.32
C THR A 78 10.85 10.35 -14.29
N TYR A 79 12.02 10.87 -14.65
CA TYR A 79 13.17 10.99 -13.76
C TYR A 79 12.82 11.69 -12.43
N GLY A 80 13.31 11.16 -11.31
CA GLY A 80 13.03 11.64 -9.97
C GLY A 80 11.69 11.13 -9.39
N THR A 81 10.82 10.52 -10.20
CA THR A 81 9.53 10.01 -9.71
C THR A 81 9.71 8.78 -8.84
N ILE A 82 9.02 8.77 -7.69
CA ILE A 82 8.97 7.65 -6.75
C ILE A 82 7.51 7.43 -6.37
N SER A 83 7.04 6.18 -6.47
CA SER A 83 5.69 5.84 -6.07
C SER A 83 5.57 5.74 -4.54
N PRO A 84 4.36 5.83 -3.98
CA PRO A 84 4.07 5.32 -2.65
C PRO A 84 4.44 3.83 -2.54
N TYR A 85 4.53 3.32 -1.30
CA TYR A 85 4.60 1.88 -1.08
C TYR A 85 3.24 1.26 -1.29
N GLU A 86 3.24 0.14 -2.04
CA GLU A 86 2.06 -0.69 -2.26
C GLU A 86 2.22 -2.01 -1.52
N ALA A 87 1.19 -2.39 -0.78
CA ALA A 87 1.15 -3.67 -0.10
C ALA A 87 0.75 -4.78 -1.08
N VAL A 88 1.59 -5.79 -1.20
CA VAL A 88 1.33 -6.94 -2.06
C VAL A 88 1.47 -8.25 -1.29
N PRO A 89 0.73 -9.30 -1.64
CA PRO A 89 0.94 -10.63 -1.07
C PRO A 89 2.39 -11.07 -1.22
N THR A 90 2.89 -11.86 -0.27
CA THR A 90 4.25 -12.43 -0.39
C THR A 90 4.37 -13.36 -1.58
N GLY A 91 5.52 -13.34 -2.23
CA GLY A 91 5.79 -14.15 -3.41
C GLY A 91 6.75 -13.50 -4.40
N GLU A 92 6.92 -14.15 -5.52
CA GLU A 92 7.71 -13.63 -6.63
C GLU A 92 6.90 -12.70 -7.52
N TYR A 93 7.52 -11.59 -7.91
CA TYR A 93 6.95 -10.59 -8.80
C TYR A 93 7.94 -10.21 -9.89
N THR A 94 7.41 -9.92 -11.07
CA THR A 94 8.19 -9.33 -12.16
C THR A 94 7.87 -7.85 -12.27
N VAL A 95 8.89 -7.01 -12.16
CA VAL A 95 8.81 -5.58 -12.50
C VAL A 95 9.28 -5.43 -13.93
N ALA A 96 8.44 -4.84 -14.78
CA ALA A 96 8.73 -4.64 -16.20
C ALA A 96 8.55 -3.16 -16.57
N MET A 97 9.53 -2.58 -17.26
CA MET A 97 9.49 -1.21 -17.78
C MET A 97 9.26 -1.24 -19.29
N ARG A 98 8.40 -0.36 -19.77
CA ARG A 98 8.13 -0.10 -21.19
C ARG A 98 8.22 1.40 -21.48
N GLY A 99 8.47 1.80 -22.71
CA GLY A 99 8.32 3.20 -23.09
C GLY A 99 6.90 3.69 -22.78
N ALA A 100 6.76 4.93 -22.30
CA ALA A 100 5.47 5.51 -21.95
C ALA A 100 4.48 5.43 -23.14
N GLY A 101 3.26 4.96 -22.87
CA GLY A 101 2.22 4.74 -23.87
C GLY A 101 2.41 3.50 -24.76
N ALA A 102 3.43 2.68 -24.53
CA ALA A 102 3.58 1.42 -25.24
C ALA A 102 2.49 0.41 -24.84
N LYS A 103 2.08 -0.44 -25.79
CA LYS A 103 1.07 -1.46 -25.51
C LYS A 103 1.52 -2.37 -24.35
N PRO A 104 0.64 -2.74 -23.39
CA PRO A 104 0.99 -3.64 -22.30
C PRO A 104 1.55 -5.00 -22.76
N SER A 105 1.16 -5.46 -23.94
CA SER A 105 1.65 -6.69 -24.57
C SER A 105 3.00 -6.56 -25.28
N SER A 106 3.54 -5.33 -25.42
CA SER A 106 4.85 -5.13 -26.05
C SER A 106 5.97 -5.72 -25.19
N LYS A 107 7.11 -6.06 -25.83
CA LYS A 107 8.29 -6.50 -25.11
C LYS A 107 8.77 -5.40 -24.16
N PRO A 108 9.01 -5.69 -22.88
CA PRO A 108 9.60 -4.71 -21.96
C PRO A 108 11.01 -4.32 -22.40
N VAL A 109 11.37 -3.05 -22.17
CA VAL A 109 12.74 -2.57 -22.34
C VAL A 109 13.64 -3.18 -21.27
N LEU A 110 13.12 -3.27 -20.04
CA LEU A 110 13.77 -3.90 -18.90
C LEU A 110 12.77 -4.71 -18.11
N SER A 111 13.25 -5.79 -17.48
CA SER A 111 12.49 -6.51 -16.46
C SER A 111 13.42 -7.10 -15.41
N THR A 112 12.92 -7.27 -14.21
CA THR A 112 13.59 -7.98 -13.12
C THR A 112 12.59 -8.71 -12.26
N THR A 113 13.04 -9.78 -11.60
CA THR A 113 12.24 -10.50 -10.62
C THR A 113 12.63 -10.07 -9.21
N VAL A 114 11.63 -9.83 -8.38
CA VAL A 114 11.79 -9.50 -6.96
C VAL A 114 10.98 -10.48 -6.11
N ASN A 115 11.59 -11.04 -5.08
CA ASN A 115 10.91 -11.90 -4.11
C ASN A 115 10.49 -11.06 -2.91
N ILE A 116 9.19 -10.90 -2.72
CA ILE A 116 8.60 -10.10 -1.65
C ILE A 116 8.35 -11.00 -0.44
N ALA A 117 9.07 -10.76 0.65
CA ALA A 117 8.90 -11.47 1.91
C ALA A 117 7.92 -10.74 2.85
N THR A 118 7.26 -11.51 3.72
CA THR A 118 6.31 -10.97 4.72
C THR A 118 6.98 -9.92 5.61
N GLY A 119 6.37 -8.73 5.71
CA GLY A 119 6.84 -7.66 6.58
C GLY A 119 8.08 -6.91 6.05
N HIS A 120 8.58 -7.27 4.87
CA HIS A 120 9.72 -6.61 4.24
C HIS A 120 9.28 -5.54 3.24
N THR A 121 10.17 -4.59 3.01
CA THR A 121 9.90 -3.43 2.16
C THR A 121 11.01 -3.28 1.13
N TYR A 122 10.61 -2.98 -0.10
CA TYR A 122 11.51 -2.95 -1.25
C TYR A 122 11.28 -1.69 -2.08
N THR A 123 12.37 -1.11 -2.58
CA THR A 123 12.33 -0.14 -3.67
C THR A 123 12.94 -0.77 -4.91
N VAL A 124 12.23 -0.81 -6.02
CA VAL A 124 12.79 -1.19 -7.32
C VAL A 124 13.00 0.07 -8.14
N ALA A 125 14.27 0.41 -8.37
CA ALA A 125 14.66 1.65 -9.02
C ALA A 125 15.27 1.39 -10.39
N GLY A 126 14.78 2.09 -11.42
CA GLY A 126 15.45 2.20 -12.71
C GLY A 126 16.64 3.14 -12.60
N MET A 127 17.85 2.62 -12.65
CA MET A 127 19.11 3.38 -12.46
C MET A 127 20.09 3.12 -13.60
N GLY A 128 20.90 4.10 -13.90
CA GLY A 128 21.87 4.04 -14.98
C GLY A 128 21.63 5.11 -16.04
N PRO A 129 22.62 5.42 -16.88
CA PRO A 129 22.41 6.18 -18.10
C PRO A 129 21.48 5.38 -19.04
N PHE A 130 20.83 6.04 -19.97
CA PHE A 130 19.91 5.38 -20.91
C PHE A 130 20.55 4.18 -21.64
N SER A 131 21.81 4.27 -22.00
CA SER A 131 22.56 3.19 -22.67
C SER A 131 22.87 1.99 -21.79
N GLY A 132 22.73 2.12 -20.47
CA GLY A 132 23.06 1.09 -19.47
C GLY A 132 22.09 1.06 -18.29
N ILE A 133 20.84 1.49 -18.53
CA ILE A 133 19.81 1.47 -17.49
C ILE A 133 19.56 0.03 -17.01
N ARG A 134 19.41 -0.13 -15.70
CA ARG A 134 19.09 -1.39 -15.04
C ARG A 134 18.08 -1.20 -13.93
N LEU A 135 17.36 -2.26 -13.57
CA LEU A 135 16.50 -2.27 -12.38
C LEU A 135 17.35 -2.76 -11.18
N GLN A 136 17.42 -1.91 -10.17
CA GLN A 136 18.11 -2.20 -8.91
C GLN A 136 17.08 -2.40 -7.79
N ILE A 137 17.20 -3.52 -7.06
CA ILE A 137 16.35 -3.85 -5.93
C ILE A 137 17.05 -3.37 -4.66
N LEU A 138 16.40 -2.46 -3.92
CA LEU A 138 16.86 -1.96 -2.64
C LEU A 138 15.98 -2.53 -1.54
N HIS A 139 16.60 -3.00 -0.46
CA HIS A 139 15.90 -3.41 0.76
C HIS A 139 15.74 -2.20 1.67
N ASP A 140 14.50 -1.88 2.00
CA ASP A 140 14.19 -0.73 2.82
C ASP A 140 13.98 -1.14 4.28
N LYS A 141 14.24 -0.23 5.21
CA LYS A 141 13.97 -0.43 6.64
C LYS A 141 12.73 0.35 7.03
N LEU A 142 11.94 -0.23 7.93
CA LEU A 142 10.73 0.42 8.48
C LEU A 142 10.81 0.64 9.98
N VAL A 143 11.84 0.12 10.65
CA VAL A 143 11.95 0.16 12.11
C VAL A 143 13.21 0.91 12.49
N THR A 144 13.08 1.82 13.43
CA THR A 144 14.18 2.60 14.01
C THR A 144 14.44 2.16 15.45
N PRO A 145 15.66 2.30 15.96
CA PRO A 145 15.92 2.21 17.40
C PRO A 145 15.13 3.31 18.15
N LYS A 146 14.67 3.00 19.35
CA LYS A 146 13.90 3.94 20.19
C LYS A 146 14.60 5.30 20.33
N GLY A 147 13.89 6.38 20.06
CA GLY A 147 14.41 7.76 20.17
C GLY A 147 15.47 8.13 19.12
N LYS A 148 15.61 7.34 18.07
CA LYS A 148 16.53 7.58 16.95
C LYS A 148 15.77 7.72 15.64
N ALA A 149 16.48 8.13 14.61
CA ALA A 149 16.06 8.06 13.21
C ALA A 149 17.08 7.28 12.39
N LEU A 150 16.69 6.88 11.18
CA LEU A 150 17.60 6.30 10.20
C LEU A 150 17.72 7.22 8.99
N VAL A 151 18.91 7.24 8.40
CA VAL A 151 19.15 7.95 7.14
C VAL A 151 19.97 7.08 6.20
N ARG A 152 19.67 7.15 4.91
CA ARG A 152 20.53 6.66 3.83
C ARG A 152 20.55 7.66 2.69
N VAL A 153 21.47 7.51 1.77
CA VAL A 153 21.64 8.34 0.59
C VAL A 153 21.70 7.47 -0.66
N ILE A 154 21.01 7.90 -1.72
CA ILE A 154 21.08 7.34 -3.07
C ILE A 154 21.68 8.41 -3.98
N GLN A 155 22.74 8.08 -4.73
CA GLN A 155 23.29 8.97 -5.74
C GLN A 155 22.67 8.64 -7.10
N ALA A 156 21.82 9.55 -7.60
CA ALA A 156 21.08 9.42 -8.84
C ALA A 156 21.34 10.55 -9.85
N SER A 157 22.37 11.39 -9.61
CA SER A 157 22.82 12.44 -10.54
C SER A 157 23.90 11.92 -11.47
N LEU A 158 23.75 12.13 -12.77
CA LEU A 158 24.80 11.91 -13.78
C LEU A 158 25.69 13.13 -14.00
N GLN A 159 25.27 14.34 -13.56
CA GLN A 159 26.05 15.57 -13.71
C GLN A 159 27.31 15.53 -12.85
N GLU A 160 27.27 14.78 -11.73
CA GLU A 160 28.40 14.60 -10.84
C GLU A 160 28.79 13.13 -10.72
N HIS A 161 30.00 12.78 -11.15
CA HIS A 161 30.47 11.38 -11.10
C HIS A 161 30.58 10.85 -9.67
N THR A 162 30.89 11.74 -8.72
CA THR A 162 30.99 11.42 -7.29
C THR A 162 30.45 12.56 -6.47
N VAL A 163 29.75 12.24 -5.40
CA VAL A 163 29.18 13.20 -4.47
C VAL A 163 29.62 12.89 -3.05
N LYS A 164 30.09 13.93 -2.32
CA LYS A 164 30.20 13.91 -0.88
C LYS A 164 28.85 14.34 -0.28
N PHE A 165 28.31 13.54 0.60
CA PHE A 165 27.04 13.88 1.29
C PHE A 165 27.27 14.06 2.78
N THR A 166 26.78 15.18 3.32
CA THR A 166 26.82 15.48 4.76
C THR A 166 25.40 15.70 5.27
N ALA A 167 25.16 15.35 6.53
CA ALA A 167 23.90 15.56 7.20
C ALA A 167 24.13 15.85 8.68
N GLY A 168 23.56 16.95 9.22
CA GLY A 168 23.76 17.38 10.59
C GLY A 168 25.24 17.63 10.91
N GLY A 169 26.00 18.21 9.99
CA GLY A 169 27.43 18.48 10.12
C GLY A 169 28.34 17.26 10.05
N LYS A 170 27.80 16.05 9.82
CA LYS A 170 28.57 14.80 9.74
C LYS A 170 28.59 14.25 8.33
N VAL A 171 29.72 13.70 7.91
CA VAL A 171 29.83 13.03 6.62
C VAL A 171 29.09 11.70 6.66
N VAL A 172 28.08 11.56 5.82
CA VAL A 172 27.35 10.32 5.60
C VAL A 172 28.06 9.44 4.57
N ALA A 173 28.59 10.08 3.51
CA ALA A 173 29.38 9.41 2.48
C ALA A 173 30.39 10.38 1.88
N HIS A 174 31.60 9.89 1.57
CA HIS A 174 32.68 10.70 1.00
C HIS A 174 32.71 10.70 -0.53
N HIS A 175 32.45 9.54 -1.16
CA HIS A 175 32.57 9.34 -2.60
C HIS A 175 31.44 8.43 -3.09
N LEU A 176 30.22 8.95 -3.12
CA LEU A 176 29.09 8.25 -3.71
C LEU A 176 29.13 8.41 -5.22
N LYS A 177 29.28 7.30 -5.92
CA LYS A 177 29.20 7.24 -7.38
C LYS A 177 27.74 7.14 -7.80
N PHE A 178 27.46 7.49 -9.06
CA PHE A 178 26.15 7.28 -9.64
C PHE A 178 25.69 5.82 -9.46
N GLY A 179 24.46 5.64 -8.96
CA GLY A 179 23.87 4.33 -8.67
C GLY A 179 24.22 3.76 -7.30
N ASP A 180 25.13 4.37 -6.55
CA ASP A 180 25.44 3.94 -5.19
C ASP A 180 24.30 4.27 -4.21
N THR A 181 24.08 3.34 -3.29
CA THR A 181 23.16 3.50 -2.16
C THR A 181 23.90 3.18 -0.87
N THR A 182 23.89 4.10 0.10
CA THR A 182 24.52 3.83 1.39
C THR A 182 23.72 2.85 2.22
N ALA A 183 24.37 2.19 3.18
CA ALA A 183 23.64 1.56 4.27
C ALA A 183 22.91 2.61 5.12
N TYR A 184 21.83 2.19 5.79
CA TYR A 184 21.16 3.05 6.77
C TYR A 184 22.06 3.33 7.96
N LYS A 185 22.15 4.61 8.34
CA LYS A 185 22.87 5.07 9.52
C LYS A 185 21.88 5.52 10.60
N VAL A 186 22.13 5.11 11.84
CA VAL A 186 21.36 5.55 13.02
C VAL A 186 21.81 6.95 13.39
N VAL A 187 20.84 7.84 13.57
CA VAL A 187 21.10 9.25 13.85
C VAL A 187 20.23 9.77 14.99
N LYS A 188 20.64 10.92 15.58
CA LYS A 188 19.82 11.65 16.57
C LYS A 188 18.80 12.51 15.83
N PRO A 189 17.56 12.66 16.37
CA PRO A 189 16.60 13.64 15.85
C PRO A 189 17.14 15.07 15.96
N GLY A 190 16.62 15.96 15.12
CA GLY A 190 16.93 17.39 15.15
C GLY A 190 16.74 18.05 13.78
N ALA A 191 16.85 19.37 13.77
CA ALA A 191 16.93 20.14 12.54
C ALA A 191 18.32 19.96 11.92
N TRP A 192 18.37 19.50 10.69
CA TRP A 192 19.59 19.15 10.00
C TRP A 192 19.76 19.95 8.72
N GLN A 193 20.96 20.45 8.52
CA GLN A 193 21.44 20.85 7.21
C GLN A 193 21.96 19.61 6.50
N VAL A 194 21.45 19.32 5.33
CA VAL A 194 21.95 18.27 4.42
C VAL A 194 22.63 18.95 3.24
N THR A 195 23.79 18.43 2.82
CA THR A 195 24.52 18.96 1.67
C THR A 195 24.99 17.86 0.77
N ALA A 196 24.89 18.07 -0.53
CA ALA A 196 25.49 17.23 -1.55
C ALA A 196 26.52 18.09 -2.33
N VAL A 197 27.77 17.66 -2.37
CA VAL A 197 28.89 18.38 -3.01
C VAL A 197 29.59 17.44 -3.95
N GLY A 198 29.51 17.75 -5.23
CA GLY A 198 30.28 17.13 -6.29
C GLY A 198 31.52 17.97 -6.67
N PRO A 199 32.31 17.56 -7.66
CA PRO A 199 33.43 18.33 -8.20
C PRO A 199 33.07 19.72 -8.70
N SER A 200 31.90 19.88 -9.33
CA SER A 200 31.50 21.14 -9.96
C SER A 200 30.22 21.72 -9.38
N LEU A 201 29.28 20.89 -8.96
CA LEU A 201 27.97 21.28 -8.49
C LEU A 201 27.79 20.95 -7.00
N HIS A 202 26.98 21.74 -6.34
CA HIS A 202 26.61 21.49 -4.95
C HIS A 202 25.16 21.92 -4.71
N THR A 203 24.60 21.40 -3.62
CA THR A 203 23.30 21.83 -3.11
C THR A 203 23.21 21.61 -1.61
N ALA A 204 22.30 22.33 -0.96
CA ALA A 204 22.02 22.20 0.46
C ALA A 204 20.52 22.35 0.70
N ASP A 205 20.03 21.64 1.70
CA ASP A 205 18.63 21.73 2.15
C ASP A 205 18.56 21.57 3.67
N SER A 206 17.43 21.99 4.25
CA SER A 206 17.15 21.89 5.68
C SER A 206 16.04 20.89 5.92
N VAL A 207 16.29 19.90 6.77
CA VAL A 207 15.36 18.81 7.05
C VAL A 207 15.16 18.62 8.54
N ASP A 208 13.91 18.56 8.98
CA ASP A 208 13.56 18.19 10.36
C ASP A 208 13.49 16.67 10.48
N VAL A 209 14.52 16.07 11.09
CA VAL A 209 14.62 14.63 11.32
C VAL A 209 14.00 14.30 12.68
N LYS A 210 12.82 13.71 12.68
CA LYS A 210 12.10 13.33 13.92
C LYS A 210 12.51 11.96 14.42
N ALA A 211 12.33 11.72 15.71
CA ALA A 211 12.51 10.38 16.28
C ALA A 211 11.49 9.40 15.65
N GLY A 212 11.94 8.21 15.31
CA GLY A 212 11.10 7.20 14.68
C GLY A 212 11.02 7.33 13.15
N THR A 213 11.55 8.40 12.53
CA THR A 213 11.50 8.55 11.07
C THR A 213 12.67 7.86 10.39
N ILE A 214 12.46 7.50 9.13
CA ILE A 214 13.46 6.93 8.25
C ILE A 214 13.50 7.78 6.98
N HIS A 215 14.66 8.34 6.67
CA HIS A 215 14.86 9.22 5.54
C HIS A 215 15.77 8.58 4.50
N THR A 216 15.32 8.59 3.26
CA THR A 216 16.16 8.30 2.09
C THR A 216 16.37 9.61 1.34
N PHE A 217 17.60 10.14 1.37
CA PHE A 217 17.98 11.30 0.57
C PHE A 217 18.41 10.82 -0.82
N VAL A 218 17.81 11.40 -1.85
CA VAL A 218 18.15 11.10 -3.24
C VAL A 218 18.80 12.33 -3.85
N VAL A 219 20.05 12.21 -4.29
CA VAL A 219 20.75 13.28 -5.02
C VAL A 219 20.39 13.16 -6.49
N LEU A 220 19.78 14.20 -7.02
CA LEU A 220 19.24 14.25 -8.39
C LEU A 220 19.92 15.34 -9.21
N ASP A 221 19.88 15.18 -10.55
CA ASP A 221 20.20 16.24 -11.49
C ASP A 221 19.10 17.32 -11.48
N ASN A 222 19.53 18.57 -11.42
CA ASN A 222 18.71 19.73 -11.67
C ASN A 222 19.48 20.63 -12.66
N PRO A 223 18.85 21.29 -13.65
CA PRO A 223 19.55 22.08 -14.64
C PRO A 223 20.54 23.06 -13.99
N GLY A 224 21.85 22.86 -14.21
CA GLY A 224 22.94 23.69 -13.65
C GLY A 224 23.17 23.53 -12.16
N ALA A 225 22.55 22.58 -11.47
CA ALA A 225 22.68 22.34 -10.04
C ALA A 225 22.47 20.86 -9.68
N LEU A 226 22.62 20.51 -8.42
CA LEU A 226 22.10 19.29 -7.82
C LEU A 226 20.79 19.60 -7.09
N ALA A 227 19.96 18.59 -6.90
CA ALA A 227 18.82 18.60 -5.98
C ALA A 227 18.94 17.48 -4.96
N ILE A 228 18.35 17.66 -3.78
CA ILE A 228 18.19 16.61 -2.77
C ILE A 228 16.69 16.40 -2.60
N ASP A 229 16.21 15.21 -2.91
CA ASP A 229 14.87 14.79 -2.55
C ASP A 229 14.91 14.03 -1.22
N ASN A 230 14.00 14.38 -0.31
CA ASN A 230 13.92 13.79 1.03
C ASN A 230 12.68 12.90 1.13
N LEU A 231 12.87 11.61 0.98
CA LEU A 231 11.83 10.62 1.13
C LEU A 231 11.72 10.20 2.59
N VAL A 232 10.55 10.36 3.18
CA VAL A 232 10.26 9.81 4.50
C VAL A 232 9.69 8.41 4.32
N ASP A 233 10.53 7.38 4.50
CA ASP A 233 10.18 5.97 4.29
C ASP A 233 9.24 5.44 5.39
N ALA A 234 9.41 5.93 6.63
CA ALA A 234 8.51 5.67 7.75
C ALA A 234 8.48 6.89 8.67
N ALA A 235 7.31 7.25 9.15
CA ALA A 235 7.06 8.42 10.00
C ALA A 235 6.86 8.07 11.49
N GLY A 236 7.12 6.82 11.89
CA GLY A 236 7.05 6.36 13.27
C GLY A 236 7.53 4.93 13.42
N SER A 237 7.93 4.54 14.63
CA SER A 237 8.56 3.23 14.91
C SER A 237 7.65 2.01 14.65
N HIS A 238 6.39 2.23 14.32
CA HIS A 238 5.39 1.18 14.05
C HIS A 238 4.49 1.52 12.86
N GLU A 239 4.81 2.58 12.10
CA GLU A 239 4.00 2.90 10.92
C GLU A 239 4.30 1.90 9.79
N VAL A 240 3.23 1.32 9.30
CA VAL A 240 3.23 0.53 8.07
C VAL A 240 3.17 1.52 6.90
N PRO A 241 3.90 1.30 5.80
CA PRO A 241 3.77 2.15 4.62
C PRO A 241 2.30 2.31 4.23
N SER A 242 1.90 3.53 3.85
CA SER A 242 0.54 3.78 3.37
C SER A 242 0.32 3.03 2.07
N GLY A 243 -0.59 2.08 2.09
CA GLY A 243 -1.03 1.25 0.98
C GLY A 243 -1.92 0.17 1.55
N ASN A 244 -3.17 0.12 1.14
CA ASN A 244 -4.04 -1.01 1.46
C ASN A 244 -3.59 -2.22 0.64
N PRO A 245 -3.55 -3.44 1.24
CA PRO A 245 -3.42 -4.63 0.42
C PRO A 245 -4.58 -4.65 -0.56
N ASP A 246 -4.28 -4.56 -1.85
CA ASP A 246 -5.29 -4.77 -2.89
C ASP A 246 -5.66 -6.26 -2.89
N THR A 247 -6.58 -6.61 -1.98
CA THR A 247 -7.22 -7.91 -1.95
C THR A 247 -8.26 -7.92 -3.07
N GLY A 248 -7.83 -8.13 -4.31
CA GLY A 248 -8.68 -8.21 -5.49
C GLY A 248 -9.69 -9.38 -5.48
N LEU A 249 -10.29 -9.64 -4.34
CA LEU A 249 -11.47 -10.43 -4.12
C LEU A 249 -12.54 -9.46 -3.64
N GLY A 250 -13.47 -9.10 -4.53
CA GLY A 250 -14.70 -8.43 -4.18
C GLY A 250 -15.36 -9.16 -3.00
N GLY A 251 -14.94 -8.81 -1.78
CA GLY A 251 -15.49 -9.34 -0.56
C GLY A 251 -16.75 -8.59 -0.25
N THR A 252 -17.87 -9.28 -0.25
CA THR A 252 -18.98 -8.95 0.62
C THR A 252 -18.44 -8.97 2.05
N ALA A 253 -17.89 -7.84 2.52
CA ALA A 253 -17.73 -7.62 3.94
C ALA A 253 -19.14 -7.57 4.51
N ALA A 254 -19.58 -8.67 5.12
CA ALA A 254 -20.74 -8.67 5.98
C ALA A 254 -20.51 -7.56 7.00
N MET A 255 -21.34 -6.53 6.96
CA MET A 255 -21.39 -5.51 8.00
C MET A 255 -21.71 -6.22 9.31
N ALA A 256 -20.69 -6.53 10.10
CA ALA A 256 -20.86 -6.86 11.50
C ALA A 256 -21.45 -5.62 12.17
N GLY A 257 -22.69 -5.78 12.65
CA GLY A 257 -23.51 -4.71 13.17
C GLY A 257 -22.82 -3.87 14.23
N SER A 258 -22.54 -2.64 13.90
CA SER A 258 -22.48 -1.58 14.88
C SER A 258 -23.92 -1.17 15.15
N SER A 259 -24.35 -1.35 16.38
CA SER A 259 -25.62 -0.85 16.92
C SER A 259 -25.69 0.64 16.64
N MET A 260 -26.39 1.02 15.56
CA MET A 260 -26.79 2.41 15.32
C MET A 260 -27.86 2.77 16.32
N THR A 261 -27.50 3.57 17.29
CA THR A 261 -28.41 4.34 18.13
C THR A 261 -29.34 5.16 17.20
N PRO A 262 -30.66 5.18 17.46
CA PRO A 262 -31.62 5.81 16.57
C PRO A 262 -31.66 7.33 16.77
N TRP A 263 -30.72 8.08 16.18
CA TRP A 263 -30.70 9.55 16.20
C TRP A 263 -30.81 10.18 14.80
N LEU A 264 -31.16 9.43 13.77
CA LEU A 264 -31.35 9.94 12.40
C LEU A 264 -32.79 9.85 11.86
N ALA A 265 -33.77 10.08 12.72
CA ALA A 265 -35.18 10.17 12.31
C ALA A 265 -35.77 11.58 12.47
N VAL A 266 -34.97 12.66 12.42
CA VAL A 266 -35.49 14.05 12.49
C VAL A 266 -34.74 14.97 11.51
N VAL A 267 -34.49 14.59 10.27
CA VAL A 267 -34.09 15.54 9.19
C VAL A 267 -34.64 15.09 7.83
N ALA A 268 -35.91 14.75 7.75
CA ALA A 268 -36.57 14.48 6.46
C ALA A 268 -37.92 15.21 6.34
N ALA A 269 -38.09 16.35 6.98
CA ALA A 269 -39.30 17.19 6.83
C ALA A 269 -38.96 18.69 6.80
N GLY A 270 -38.07 19.10 5.90
CA GLY A 270 -37.68 20.52 5.83
C GLY A 270 -37.04 20.96 4.53
N LEU A 271 -37.46 20.41 3.37
CA LEU A 271 -36.95 20.85 2.06
C LEU A 271 -37.99 20.77 0.97
N LEU A 272 -39.10 21.47 1.21
CA LEU A 272 -40.13 21.73 0.21
C LEU A 272 -40.80 23.05 0.52
N VAL A 273 -40.10 24.17 0.42
CA VAL A 273 -40.60 25.52 0.12
C VAL A 273 -39.39 26.42 -0.09
N THR A 274 -39.02 26.73 -1.30
CA THR A 274 -38.54 28.02 -1.84
C THR A 274 -37.94 27.81 -3.23
N VAL A 275 -38.79 27.54 -4.20
CA VAL A 275 -38.55 27.87 -5.60
C VAL A 275 -39.64 28.86 -6.00
N ALA A 276 -39.46 30.11 -5.65
CA ALA A 276 -40.15 31.23 -6.30
C ALA A 276 -39.45 32.53 -5.87
N GLY A 277 -38.81 33.18 -6.79
CA GLY A 277 -38.40 34.57 -6.63
C GLY A 277 -36.90 34.82 -6.66
N VAL A 278 -36.31 34.94 -7.83
CA VAL A 278 -35.48 36.06 -8.28
C VAL A 278 -35.21 35.89 -9.78
N ALA A 279 -36.22 36.20 -10.54
CA ALA A 279 -36.01 36.69 -11.91
C ALA A 279 -36.31 38.19 -11.87
N ARG A 280 -35.28 39.02 -11.72
CA ARG A 280 -35.27 40.44 -12.12
C ARG A 280 -34.02 41.11 -11.55
N PHE A 281 -32.98 41.20 -12.37
CA PHE A 281 -32.18 42.40 -12.54
C PHE A 281 -31.17 42.18 -13.69
N ARG A 282 -31.69 42.25 -14.90
CA ARG A 282 -30.90 42.59 -16.08
C ARG A 282 -31.30 44.00 -16.47
N ARG A 283 -30.37 44.93 -16.38
CA ARG A 283 -30.14 46.00 -17.41
C ARG A 283 -29.21 47.06 -16.89
N SER A 284 -28.31 47.39 -17.81
CA SER A 284 -27.58 48.66 -17.98
C SER A 284 -26.20 48.76 -17.33
N ARG A 285 -25.12 48.66 -18.11
CA ARG A 285 -24.46 49.82 -18.73
C ARG A 285 -23.27 49.36 -19.53
N ARG A 286 -23.32 49.53 -20.85
CA ARG A 286 -22.11 49.70 -21.69
C ARG A 286 -21.68 51.15 -21.57
N PRO A 287 -20.41 51.50 -21.62
CA PRO A 287 -19.94 52.65 -22.32
C PRO A 287 -18.97 52.36 -23.44
N ALA A 288 -19.07 53.18 -24.39
CA ALA A 288 -18.56 53.39 -25.70
C ALA A 288 -17.03 53.36 -25.83
N LEU A 289 -16.58 52.87 -26.98
CA LEU A 289 -15.31 53.17 -27.64
C LEU A 289 -15.12 54.69 -27.82
N ARG A 290 -13.85 55.12 -27.60
CA ARG A 290 -13.31 56.32 -28.27
C ARG A 290 -11.91 56.01 -28.78
N VAL A 291 -11.79 56.09 -30.10
CA VAL A 291 -10.60 56.12 -30.91
C VAL A 291 -9.86 57.46 -30.69
N ARG A 292 -8.56 57.38 -30.51
CA ARG A 292 -7.52 58.20 -31.17
C ARG A 292 -6.17 57.49 -31.02
#